data_c78ef94c02ef28b38af05833d0d21bb3
#
_entry.id   c78ef94c02ef28b38af05833d0d21bb3
#
_cell.length_a   1.000
_cell.length_b   1.000
_cell.length_c   1.000
_cell.angle_alpha   90.00
_cell.angle_beta   90.00
_cell.angle_gamma   90.00
#
_symmetry.space_group_name_H-M   'P 1'
#
loop_
_entity.id
_entity.type
_entity.pdbx_description
1 polymer ?
#
loop_
_entity_poly.entity_id
_entity_poly.type
_entity_poly.pdbx_seq_one_letter_code
_entity_poly.pdbx_strand_id
1 'polypeptide(L)'
;MNKKEVIEAVAKVFADKISELKSSLEGTRDRARDAPGHNVSHSDTSRFQLSNLALGIEKQVVEYEEILKQIKGVALEPADKISVGSLFTLCDTDSDEEKNFLMLYQGGGEKITVDGVEITTLSITAPIAQACLGKETDDEVKYRNNTFEVTEIL
;
A
#
# COMPACT_ATOMS: atom_id res chain seq x y z
N MET A 1 -0.69 4.38 20.16
CA MET A 1 -0.84 4.78 18.72
C MET A 1 -2.32 4.85 18.37
N ASN A 2 -2.77 5.86 17.60
CA ASN A 2 -4.20 5.99 17.25
C ASN A 2 -4.46 5.34 15.89
N LYS A 3 -5.10 4.17 15.86
CA LYS A 3 -5.41 3.42 14.65
C LYS A 3 -6.20 4.23 13.62
N LYS A 4 -7.14 5.07 14.05
CA LYS A 4 -7.94 5.91 13.14
C LYS A 4 -7.06 6.91 12.39
N GLU A 5 -6.16 7.59 13.06
CA GLU A 5 -5.24 8.56 12.45
C GLU A 5 -4.29 7.89 11.45
N VAL A 6 -3.83 6.68 11.78
CA VAL A 6 -3.00 5.87 10.88
C VAL A 6 -3.78 5.51 9.61
N ILE A 7 -5.02 5.01 9.75
CA ILE A 7 -5.88 4.66 8.62
C ILE A 7 -6.16 5.89 7.74
N GLU A 8 -6.45 7.04 8.33
CA GLU A 8 -6.67 8.30 7.60
C GLU A 8 -5.42 8.75 6.85
N ALA A 9 -4.24 8.64 7.48
CA ALA A 9 -2.97 8.98 6.83
C ALA A 9 -2.64 8.04 5.67
N VAL A 10 -2.82 6.73 5.83
CA VAL A 10 -2.65 5.75 4.74
C VAL A 10 -3.64 6.00 3.61
N ALA A 11 -4.92 6.24 3.94
CA ALA A 11 -5.94 6.55 2.94
C ALA A 11 -5.59 7.80 2.13
N LYS A 12 -5.03 8.82 2.78
CA LYS A 12 -4.56 10.03 2.10
C LYS A 12 -3.44 9.74 1.10
N VAL A 13 -2.45 8.93 1.48
CA VAL A 13 -1.35 8.54 0.58
C VAL A 13 -1.90 7.90 -0.70
N PHE A 14 -2.84 6.96 -0.59
CA PHE A 14 -3.45 6.32 -1.75
C PHE A 14 -4.34 7.28 -2.56
N ALA A 15 -5.07 8.18 -1.90
CA ALA A 15 -5.85 9.21 -2.59
C ALA A 15 -4.97 10.17 -3.40
N ASP A 16 -3.83 10.59 -2.85
CA ASP A 16 -2.86 11.45 -3.53
C ASP A 16 -2.25 10.72 -4.74
N LYS A 17 -1.86 9.46 -4.60
CA LYS A 17 -1.38 8.62 -5.71
C LYS A 17 -2.41 8.44 -6.83
N ILE A 18 -3.68 8.23 -6.49
CA ILE A 18 -4.77 8.17 -7.47
C ILE A 18 -4.89 9.50 -8.22
N SER A 19 -4.82 10.62 -7.53
CA SER A 19 -4.89 11.95 -8.14
C SER A 19 -3.74 12.18 -9.12
N GLU A 20 -2.52 11.82 -8.74
CA GLU A 20 -1.33 11.92 -9.59
C GLU A 20 -1.45 11.02 -10.84
N LEU A 21 -1.91 9.78 -10.67
CA LEU A 21 -2.12 8.85 -11.79
C LEU A 21 -3.20 9.35 -12.75
N LYS A 22 -4.31 9.90 -12.25
CA LYS A 22 -5.37 10.48 -13.10
C LYS A 22 -4.87 11.68 -13.89
N SER A 23 -4.07 12.54 -13.28
CA SER A 23 -3.43 13.66 -13.99
C SER A 23 -2.46 13.19 -15.07
N SER A 24 -1.64 12.17 -14.78
CA SER A 24 -0.75 11.53 -15.74
C SER A 24 -1.50 10.85 -16.89
N LEU A 25 -2.64 10.24 -16.60
CA LEU A 25 -3.51 9.61 -17.59
C LEU A 25 -4.06 10.64 -18.58
N GLU A 26 -4.57 11.77 -18.11
CA GLU A 26 -5.05 12.86 -18.97
C GLU A 26 -3.95 13.38 -19.87
N GLY A 27 -2.77 13.68 -19.32
CA GLY A 27 -1.62 14.13 -20.11
C GLY A 27 -1.13 13.11 -21.15
N THR A 28 -1.24 11.82 -20.85
CA THR A 28 -0.89 10.74 -21.78
C THR A 28 -1.92 10.62 -22.90
N ARG A 29 -3.21 10.73 -22.59
CA ARG A 29 -4.30 10.72 -23.57
C ARG A 29 -4.24 11.92 -24.49
N ASP A 30 -3.95 13.10 -23.99
CA ASP A 30 -3.79 14.31 -24.81
C ASP A 30 -2.62 14.17 -25.77
N ARG A 31 -1.47 13.68 -25.33
CA ARG A 31 -0.33 13.39 -26.21
C ARG A 31 -0.65 12.35 -27.28
N ALA A 32 -1.43 11.32 -26.94
CA ALA A 32 -1.88 10.31 -27.91
C ALA A 32 -2.83 10.91 -28.97
N ARG A 33 -3.69 11.86 -28.56
CA ARG A 33 -4.60 12.57 -29.47
C ARG A 33 -3.86 13.51 -30.41
N ASP A 34 -2.88 14.24 -29.88
CA ASP A 34 -2.11 15.25 -30.63
C ASP A 34 -0.99 14.66 -31.48
N ALA A 35 -0.71 13.36 -31.34
CA ALA A 35 0.30 12.68 -32.16
C ALA A 35 -0.10 12.74 -33.66
N PRO A 36 0.85 13.11 -34.58
CA PRO A 36 0.57 13.29 -36.00
C PRO A 36 -0.08 12.07 -36.65
N GLY A 37 -1.08 12.30 -37.52
CA GLY A 37 -1.84 11.22 -38.17
C GLY A 37 -1.12 10.54 -39.32
N HIS A 38 -1.63 9.44 -39.65
CA HIS A 38 -1.49 8.40 -40.70
C HIS A 38 -0.36 8.40 -41.76
N ASN A 39 0.44 9.43 -41.93
CA ASN A 39 1.40 9.48 -43.07
C ASN A 39 2.87 9.26 -42.71
N VAL A 40 3.19 8.91 -41.43
CA VAL A 40 4.57 8.64 -41.01
C VAL A 40 4.59 7.39 -40.14
N SER A 41 5.28 6.34 -40.57
CA SER A 41 5.35 5.03 -39.89
C SER A 41 5.80 5.11 -38.42
N HIS A 42 6.54 6.13 -38.04
CA HIS A 42 6.93 6.40 -36.63
C HIS A 42 5.77 6.93 -35.76
N SER A 43 4.75 7.55 -36.36
CA SER A 43 3.60 8.10 -35.62
C SER A 43 2.64 7.03 -35.12
N ASP A 44 2.45 5.96 -35.89
CA ASP A 44 1.59 4.83 -35.50
C ASP A 44 2.16 4.08 -34.29
N THR A 45 3.48 3.90 -34.27
CA THR A 45 4.17 3.30 -33.11
C THR A 45 4.04 4.16 -31.87
N SER A 46 4.17 5.48 -31.99
CA SER A 46 4.05 6.41 -30.85
C SER A 46 2.64 6.44 -30.27
N ARG A 47 1.60 6.46 -31.13
CA ARG A 47 0.20 6.37 -30.69
C ARG A 47 -0.09 5.05 -29.99
N PHE A 48 0.39 3.94 -30.52
CA PHE A 48 0.22 2.63 -29.91
C PHE A 48 0.90 2.55 -28.53
N GLN A 49 2.13 3.05 -28.42
CA GLN A 49 2.86 3.10 -27.15
C GLN A 49 2.16 3.97 -26.12
N LEU A 50 1.68 5.16 -26.50
CA LEU A 50 0.93 6.06 -25.61
C LEU A 50 -0.40 5.45 -25.17
N SER A 51 -1.10 4.76 -26.08
CA SER A 51 -2.35 4.06 -25.74
C SER A 51 -2.12 2.92 -24.76
N ASN A 52 -1.05 2.14 -24.92
CA ASN A 52 -0.68 1.07 -23.99
C ASN A 52 -0.27 1.63 -22.62
N LEU A 53 0.45 2.75 -22.60
CA LEU A 53 0.80 3.45 -21.37
C LEU A 53 -0.47 3.93 -20.64
N ALA A 54 -1.41 4.53 -21.36
CA ALA A 54 -2.69 4.97 -20.79
C ALA A 54 -3.47 3.80 -20.17
N LEU A 55 -3.55 2.65 -20.85
CA LEU A 55 -4.19 1.44 -20.30
C LEU A 55 -3.49 0.93 -19.04
N GLY A 56 -2.16 1.00 -18.98
CA GLY A 56 -1.39 0.65 -17.78
C GLY A 56 -1.71 1.55 -16.60
N ILE A 57 -1.80 2.86 -16.84
CA ILE A 57 -2.16 3.84 -15.81
C ILE A 57 -3.61 3.63 -15.34
N GLU A 58 -4.54 3.38 -16.26
CA GLU A 58 -5.94 3.07 -15.90
C GLU A 58 -6.05 1.87 -14.97
N LYS A 59 -5.31 0.80 -15.24
CA LYS A 59 -5.28 -0.38 -14.35
C LYS A 59 -4.77 -0.03 -12.96
N GLN A 60 -3.70 0.77 -12.86
CA GLN A 60 -3.17 1.22 -11.57
C GLN A 60 -4.18 2.09 -10.80
N VAL A 61 -4.90 2.96 -11.50
CA VAL A 61 -5.96 3.78 -10.87
C VAL A 61 -7.02 2.88 -10.24
N VAL A 62 -7.53 1.90 -10.99
CA VAL A 62 -8.55 0.95 -10.49
C VAL A 62 -8.02 0.15 -9.30
N GLU A 63 -6.79 -0.33 -9.37
CA GLU A 63 -6.14 -1.06 -8.27
C GLU A 63 -6.03 -0.21 -7.00
N TYR A 64 -5.57 1.03 -7.12
CA TYR A 64 -5.43 1.94 -5.98
C TYR A 64 -6.78 2.40 -5.41
N GLU A 65 -7.81 2.55 -6.26
CA GLU A 65 -9.17 2.84 -5.81
C GLU A 65 -9.74 1.68 -4.97
N GLU A 66 -9.47 0.44 -5.36
CA GLU A 66 -9.89 -0.74 -4.58
C GLU A 66 -9.13 -0.84 -3.25
N ILE A 67 -7.82 -0.58 -3.25
CA ILE A 67 -7.02 -0.51 -2.01
C ILE A 67 -7.57 0.58 -1.08
N LEU A 68 -7.84 1.77 -1.59
CA LEU A 68 -8.39 2.88 -0.82
C LEU A 68 -9.75 2.52 -0.20
N LYS A 69 -10.60 1.83 -0.94
CA LYS A 69 -11.89 1.33 -0.46
C LYS A 69 -11.72 0.34 0.69
N GLN A 70 -10.78 -0.59 0.57
CA GLN A 70 -10.45 -1.56 1.62
C GLN A 70 -9.93 -0.86 2.89
N ILE A 71 -9.01 0.11 2.74
CA ILE A 71 -8.48 0.89 3.86
C ILE A 71 -9.60 1.60 4.62
N LYS A 72 -10.53 2.23 3.91
CA LYS A 72 -11.69 2.91 4.53
C LYS A 72 -12.67 1.97 5.22
N GLY A 73 -12.66 0.70 4.86
CA GLY A 73 -13.50 -0.34 5.46
C GLY A 73 -12.85 -1.07 6.65
N VAL A 74 -11.63 -0.69 7.05
CA VAL A 74 -10.94 -1.31 8.19
C VAL A 74 -11.67 -1.00 9.48
N ALA A 75 -11.93 -2.04 10.28
CA ALA A 75 -12.50 -1.90 11.61
C ALA A 75 -11.55 -1.17 12.57
N LEU A 76 -12.08 -0.29 13.38
CA LEU A 76 -11.30 0.51 14.35
C LEU A 76 -11.14 -0.18 15.68
N GLU A 77 -11.96 -1.18 15.97
CA GLU A 77 -11.87 -1.95 17.22
C GLU A 77 -10.53 -2.71 17.29
N PRO A 78 -9.93 -2.79 18.49
CA PRO A 78 -8.77 -3.65 18.72
C PRO A 78 -9.10 -5.11 18.37
N ALA A 79 -8.12 -5.83 17.89
CA ALA A 79 -8.23 -7.26 17.60
C ALA A 79 -7.34 -8.06 18.57
N ASP A 80 -7.79 -9.23 18.98
CA ASP A 80 -6.99 -10.12 19.84
C ASP A 80 -5.85 -10.80 19.04
N LYS A 81 -6.02 -10.90 17.72
CA LYS A 81 -5.06 -11.54 16.81
C LYS A 81 -4.77 -10.67 15.60
N ILE A 82 -3.55 -10.77 15.12
CA ILE A 82 -3.14 -10.10 13.88
C ILE A 82 -3.93 -10.67 12.70
N SER A 83 -4.65 -9.78 12.03
CA SER A 83 -5.47 -10.06 10.85
C SER A 83 -5.40 -8.89 9.86
N VAL A 84 -6.08 -9.00 8.73
CA VAL A 84 -6.21 -7.86 7.81
C VAL A 84 -6.94 -6.72 8.51
N GLY A 85 -6.35 -5.54 8.46
CA GLY A 85 -6.83 -4.34 9.15
C GLY A 85 -6.23 -4.13 10.53
N SER A 86 -5.43 -5.07 11.06
CA SER A 86 -4.72 -4.86 12.32
C SER A 86 -3.54 -3.90 12.14
N LEU A 87 -3.43 -2.96 13.05
CA LEU A 87 -2.24 -2.16 13.29
C LEU A 87 -1.49 -2.80 14.45
N PHE A 88 -0.24 -3.19 14.28
CA PHE A 88 0.51 -3.93 15.28
C PHE A 88 1.99 -3.54 15.31
N THR A 89 2.60 -3.80 16.45
CA THR A 89 4.02 -3.52 16.71
C THR A 89 4.78 -4.83 16.91
N LEU A 90 5.90 -4.96 16.22
CA LEU A 90 6.89 -6.01 16.43
C LEU A 90 8.14 -5.41 17.05
N CYS A 91 8.61 -6.00 18.14
CA CYS A 91 9.89 -5.70 18.77
C CYS A 91 10.92 -6.75 18.38
N ASP A 92 12.03 -6.35 17.81
CA ASP A 92 13.15 -7.25 17.51
C ASP A 92 13.84 -7.66 18.82
N THR A 93 13.87 -8.96 19.11
CA THR A 93 14.38 -9.48 20.41
C THR A 93 15.87 -9.29 20.61
N ASP A 94 16.64 -9.05 19.55
CA ASP A 94 18.09 -8.86 19.60
C ASP A 94 18.49 -7.38 19.73
N SER A 95 17.74 -6.49 19.08
CA SER A 95 18.07 -5.07 19.00
C SER A 95 17.14 -4.13 19.81
N ASP A 96 16.04 -4.65 20.35
CA ASP A 96 14.96 -3.90 20.99
C ASP A 96 14.33 -2.83 20.05
N GLU A 97 14.48 -2.99 18.72
CA GLU A 97 13.92 -2.06 17.73
C GLU A 97 12.44 -2.37 17.48
N GLU A 98 11.59 -1.39 17.68
CA GLU A 98 10.17 -1.50 17.37
C GLU A 98 9.85 -1.15 15.92
N LYS A 99 8.99 -1.95 15.30
CA LYS A 99 8.49 -1.75 13.93
C LYS A 99 6.98 -1.84 13.92
N ASN A 100 6.35 -0.80 13.37
CA ASN A 100 4.90 -0.70 13.33
C ASN A 100 4.38 -1.02 11.95
N PHE A 101 3.34 -1.84 11.89
CA PHE A 101 2.78 -2.33 10.65
C PHE A 101 1.25 -2.22 10.62
N LEU A 102 0.72 -1.83 9.47
CA LEU A 102 -0.69 -1.95 9.15
C LEU A 102 -0.88 -3.05 8.11
N MET A 103 -1.60 -4.12 8.45
CA MET A 103 -1.85 -5.23 7.54
C MET A 103 -3.02 -4.93 6.61
N LEU A 104 -2.78 -5.05 5.31
CA LEU A 104 -3.76 -4.86 4.24
C LEU A 104 -3.83 -6.08 3.34
N TYR A 105 -4.92 -6.24 2.58
CA TYR A 105 -4.96 -7.26 1.52
C TYR A 105 -3.94 -6.95 0.43
N GLN A 106 -3.87 -5.70 0.01
CA GLN A 106 -2.97 -5.16 -1.02
C GLN A 106 -2.47 -3.78 -0.57
N GLY A 107 -1.47 -3.23 -1.27
CA GLY A 107 -0.94 -1.90 -0.95
C GLY A 107 0.13 -1.91 0.14
N GLY A 108 0.87 -3.03 0.26
CA GLY A 108 2.04 -3.10 1.13
C GLY A 108 3.24 -2.31 0.62
N GLY A 109 4.13 -1.93 1.54
CA GLY A 109 5.39 -1.23 1.26
C GLY A 109 5.34 0.29 1.38
N GLU A 110 4.17 0.87 1.69
CA GLU A 110 4.08 2.31 1.96
C GLU A 110 4.56 2.61 3.38
N LYS A 111 5.41 3.62 3.49
CA LYS A 111 5.89 4.16 4.77
C LYS A 111 5.24 5.49 5.03
N ILE A 112 4.64 5.62 6.18
CA ILE A 112 4.01 6.85 6.65
C ILE A 112 4.52 7.18 8.04
N THR A 113 4.48 8.45 8.40
CA THR A 113 4.79 8.90 9.77
C THR A 113 3.57 9.58 10.34
N VAL A 114 3.11 9.09 11.50
CA VAL A 114 2.01 9.66 12.27
C VAL A 114 2.52 9.90 13.67
N ASP A 115 2.41 11.12 14.15
CA ASP A 115 2.89 11.57 15.48
C ASP A 115 4.37 11.20 15.76
N GLY A 116 5.20 11.22 14.72
CA GLY A 116 6.62 10.87 14.84
C GLY A 116 6.92 9.37 14.81
N VAL A 117 5.91 8.52 14.68
CA VAL A 117 6.04 7.06 14.58
C VAL A 117 5.97 6.62 13.13
N GLU A 118 6.98 5.90 12.65
CA GLU A 118 6.96 5.29 11.31
C GLU A 118 6.09 4.03 11.32
N ILE A 119 5.16 3.95 10.35
CA ILE A 119 4.30 2.79 10.12
C ILE A 119 4.52 2.33 8.67
N THR A 120 4.68 1.03 8.48
CA THR A 120 4.80 0.42 7.16
C THR A 120 3.54 -0.40 6.86
N THR A 121 2.93 -0.19 5.70
CA THR A 121 1.85 -1.07 5.25
C THR A 121 2.39 -2.41 4.80
N LEU A 122 1.74 -3.50 5.20
CA LEU A 122 2.06 -4.86 4.78
C LEU A 122 0.91 -5.46 3.96
N SER A 123 1.23 -5.98 2.78
CA SER A 123 0.28 -6.85 2.08
C SER A 123 0.22 -8.22 2.76
N ILE A 124 -0.99 -8.80 2.87
CA ILE A 124 -1.18 -10.15 3.44
C ILE A 124 -0.32 -11.21 2.75
N THR A 125 0.06 -11.00 1.50
CA THR A 125 0.91 -11.93 0.73
C THR A 125 2.41 -11.78 1.04
N ALA A 126 2.81 -10.75 1.77
CA ALA A 126 4.22 -10.56 2.14
C ALA A 126 4.66 -11.66 3.12
N PRO A 127 5.89 -12.21 2.98
CA PRO A 127 6.35 -13.29 3.83
C PRO A 127 6.32 -12.97 5.33
N ILE A 128 6.66 -11.74 5.72
CA ILE A 128 6.57 -11.30 7.12
C ILE A 128 5.11 -11.22 7.59
N ALA A 129 4.19 -10.76 6.74
CA ALA A 129 2.77 -10.72 7.06
C ALA A 129 2.21 -12.13 7.31
N GLN A 130 2.62 -13.10 6.50
CA GLN A 130 2.23 -14.50 6.67
C GLN A 130 2.75 -15.10 8.00
N ALA A 131 3.94 -14.70 8.43
CA ALA A 131 4.51 -15.12 9.71
C ALA A 131 3.77 -14.51 10.92
N CYS A 132 3.20 -13.31 10.75
CA CYS A 132 2.46 -12.60 11.80
C CYS A 132 0.98 -13.01 11.89
N LEU A 133 0.39 -13.54 10.81
CA LEU A 133 -1.05 -13.79 10.72
C LEU A 133 -1.54 -14.74 11.81
N GLY A 134 -2.58 -14.33 12.54
CA GLY A 134 -3.16 -15.12 13.64
C GLY A 134 -2.37 -15.10 14.94
N LYS A 135 -1.26 -14.38 15.02
CA LYS A 135 -0.49 -14.17 16.23
C LYS A 135 -1.20 -13.24 17.19
N GLU A 136 -1.00 -13.50 18.50
CA GLU A 136 -1.50 -12.70 19.61
C GLU A 136 -0.37 -11.85 20.22
N THR A 137 -0.71 -10.94 21.10
CA THR A 137 0.29 -10.21 21.90
C THR A 137 1.14 -11.18 22.71
N ASP A 138 2.42 -10.90 22.87
CA ASP A 138 3.46 -11.73 23.49
C ASP A 138 3.86 -12.99 22.68
N ASP A 139 3.29 -13.17 21.48
CA ASP A 139 3.72 -14.27 20.58
C ASP A 139 5.04 -13.94 19.86
N GLU A 140 5.86 -14.97 19.68
CA GLU A 140 7.06 -14.88 18.86
C GLU A 140 6.74 -15.02 17.35
N VAL A 141 7.37 -14.17 16.56
CA VAL A 141 7.37 -14.21 15.09
C VAL A 141 8.79 -14.39 14.58
N LYS A 142 9.05 -15.51 13.91
CA LYS A 142 10.33 -15.76 13.26
C LYS A 142 10.25 -15.39 11.78
N TYR A 143 11.10 -14.46 11.38
CA TYR A 143 11.19 -14.04 9.99
C TYR A 143 12.64 -13.83 9.56
N ARG A 144 13.08 -14.60 8.56
CA ARG A 144 14.49 -14.69 8.16
C ARG A 144 15.35 -15.14 9.35
N ASN A 145 16.37 -14.35 9.70
CA ASN A 145 17.30 -14.64 10.80
C ASN A 145 16.94 -13.89 12.09
N ASN A 146 15.84 -13.16 12.11
CA ASN A 146 15.40 -12.36 13.25
C ASN A 146 14.20 -13.00 13.92
N THR A 147 14.14 -12.83 15.25
CA THR A 147 12.98 -13.17 16.07
C THR A 147 12.37 -11.86 16.58
N PHE A 148 11.08 -11.74 16.44
CA PHE A 148 10.31 -10.59 16.90
C PHE A 148 9.28 -11.06 17.92
N GLU A 149 8.92 -10.17 18.82
CA GLU A 149 7.80 -10.32 19.73
C GLU A 149 6.67 -9.36 19.34
N VAL A 150 5.44 -9.81 19.37
CA VAL A 150 4.27 -8.96 19.14
C VAL A 150 3.98 -8.20 20.42
N THR A 151 4.24 -6.90 20.45
CA THR A 151 4.08 -6.09 21.67
C THR A 151 2.73 -5.37 21.77
N GLU A 152 2.11 -5.05 20.63
CA GLU A 152 0.81 -4.37 20.60
C GLU A 152 0.00 -4.81 19.36
N ILE A 153 -1.32 -4.94 19.53
CA ILE A 153 -2.29 -5.13 18.43
C ILE A 153 -3.47 -4.18 18.64
N LEU A 154 -3.79 -3.38 17.58
CA LEU A 154 -4.87 -2.40 17.57
C LEU A 154 -5.86 -2.65 16.43
#